data_dcdd8b715678d081661972cb309677a9
#
_entry.id   dcdd8b715678d081661972cb309677a9
#
_cell.length_a   1.000
_cell.length_b   1.000
_cell.length_c   1.000
_cell.angle_alpha   90.00
_cell.angle_beta   90.00
_cell.angle_gamma   90.00
#
_symmetry.space_group_name_H-M   'P 1'
#
loop_
_entity.id
_entity.type
_entity.pdbx_description
1 polymer ?
#
loop_
_entity_poly.entity_id
_entity_poly.type
_entity_poly.pdbx_seq_one_letter_code
_entity_poly.pdbx_strand_id
1 'polypeptide(L)'
;MENNYRDFKSTYYEPQFPAQHQMIQPGIESIMRPLPIFDNPNYKGSDKLRGKVALITGGDSGIGRAVAIAFAKEGADLAISYLYEEDDAKYTKAYVEEYGARCLLIEGDISSKEFCHKIIDRTIKHFGKLDILINNAGVQVPHDNGIECISQYQLELTYKVNIFPMFYLVQAALPHLKSGSAIINTASVTAYKGPEDLIDYASTKGAVVTFTRSLSNSLIKKGIRVNAVAPGPIWTPLIVSSYSADKMATFGLDVPMKRAGQPYELAPTYVYLASEDSSYVTGQVLHVNGGTMVDS
;
A
#
# COMPACT_ATOMS: atom_id res chain seq x y z
N MET A 1 1.77 15.32 -25.33
CA MET A 1 2.39 14.37 -24.40
C MET A 1 2.65 13.09 -25.16
N GLU A 2 3.91 12.79 -25.47
CA GLU A 2 4.26 11.55 -26.20
C GLU A 2 4.02 10.35 -25.26
N ASN A 3 3.13 9.46 -25.71
CA ASN A 3 2.83 8.22 -25.01
C ASN A 3 4.02 7.25 -25.12
N ASN A 4 4.91 7.26 -24.15
CA ASN A 4 5.94 6.23 -23.97
C ASN A 4 5.34 4.94 -23.37
N TYR A 5 4.27 4.41 -23.97
CA TYR A 5 3.77 3.09 -23.62
C TYR A 5 4.67 2.04 -24.28
N ARG A 6 5.61 1.48 -23.51
CA ARG A 6 6.33 0.29 -23.93
C ARG A 6 5.34 -0.86 -24.09
N ASP A 7 5.50 -1.64 -25.15
CA ASP A 7 4.66 -2.79 -25.46
C ASP A 7 4.73 -3.82 -24.32
N PHE A 8 3.63 -4.00 -23.60
CA PHE A 8 3.53 -4.92 -22.45
C PHE A 8 3.78 -6.40 -22.81
N LYS A 9 3.81 -6.76 -24.07
CA LYS A 9 4.13 -8.12 -24.54
C LYS A 9 5.62 -8.45 -24.51
N SER A 10 6.50 -7.46 -24.36
CA SER A 10 7.95 -7.62 -24.37
C SER A 10 8.65 -6.94 -23.18
N THR A 11 7.96 -6.69 -22.08
CA THR A 11 8.56 -6.03 -20.92
C THR A 11 9.62 -6.89 -20.25
N TYR A 12 10.79 -6.97 -20.84
CA TYR A 12 12.03 -7.10 -20.10
C TYR A 12 12.18 -5.79 -19.33
N TYR A 13 11.70 -5.74 -18.09
CA TYR A 13 12.13 -4.70 -17.17
C TYR A 13 13.66 -4.81 -17.07
N GLU A 14 14.35 -3.69 -17.20
CA GLU A 14 15.77 -3.70 -16.89
C GLU A 14 15.90 -4.23 -15.46
N PRO A 15 16.62 -5.34 -15.24
CA PRO A 15 16.67 -5.98 -13.94
C PRO A 15 17.46 -5.14 -12.92
N GLN A 16 18.07 -4.04 -13.35
CA GLN A 16 18.91 -3.19 -12.53
C GLN A 16 18.42 -1.74 -12.58
N PHE A 17 18.34 -1.12 -11.40
CA PHE A 17 18.05 0.30 -11.27
C PHE A 17 19.33 1.11 -11.12
N PRO A 18 19.40 2.36 -11.63
CA PRO A 18 20.51 3.24 -11.38
C PRO A 18 20.66 3.53 -9.89
N ALA A 19 21.91 3.70 -9.45
CA ALA A 19 22.21 4.10 -8.07
C ALA A 19 21.51 5.40 -7.73
N GLN A 20 20.67 5.39 -6.71
CA GLN A 20 19.94 6.54 -6.21
C GLN A 20 19.49 6.35 -4.77
N HIS A 21 19.39 7.43 -4.03
CA HIS A 21 18.92 7.43 -2.65
C HIS A 21 18.25 8.78 -2.34
N GLN A 22 17.22 8.74 -1.49
CA GLN A 22 16.55 9.94 -0.96
C GLN A 22 16.74 9.99 0.55
N MET A 23 17.14 11.15 1.06
CA MET A 23 17.52 11.34 2.48
C MET A 23 16.33 11.48 3.43
N ILE A 24 15.11 11.50 2.91
CA ILE A 24 13.88 11.72 3.71
C ILE A 24 12.88 10.60 3.45
N GLN A 25 12.09 10.28 4.48
CA GLN A 25 10.92 9.41 4.40
C GLN A 25 9.67 10.18 4.87
N PRO A 26 8.55 10.04 4.14
CA PRO A 26 8.36 9.32 2.87
C PRO A 26 9.22 9.85 1.74
N GLY A 27 9.59 8.96 0.79
CA GLY A 27 10.30 9.36 -0.43
C GLY A 27 9.35 9.99 -1.45
N ILE A 28 9.89 10.81 -2.33
CA ILE A 28 9.17 11.53 -3.39
C ILE A 28 9.24 10.72 -4.69
N GLU A 29 8.09 10.33 -5.24
CA GLU A 29 8.04 9.48 -6.44
C GLU A 29 8.48 10.23 -7.70
N SER A 30 8.10 11.49 -7.84
CA SER A 30 8.37 12.29 -9.04
C SER A 30 9.86 12.47 -9.36
N ILE A 31 10.76 12.30 -8.37
CA ILE A 31 12.21 12.40 -8.59
C ILE A 31 12.91 11.04 -8.76
N MET A 32 12.20 9.91 -8.68
CA MET A 32 12.78 8.59 -8.94
C MET A 32 13.19 8.40 -10.40
N ARG A 33 14.19 7.58 -10.64
CA ARG A 33 14.68 7.22 -12.00
C ARG A 33 14.99 5.71 -12.05
N PRO A 34 14.31 4.92 -12.92
CA PRO A 34 13.07 5.30 -13.62
C PRO A 34 11.91 5.55 -12.64
N LEU A 35 10.87 6.22 -13.11
CA LEU A 35 9.63 6.31 -12.34
C LEU A 35 9.02 4.92 -12.16
N PRO A 36 8.38 4.62 -11.02
CA PRO A 36 7.57 3.43 -10.85
C PRO A 36 6.44 3.36 -11.89
N ILE A 37 6.13 2.15 -12.33
CA ILE A 37 4.97 1.92 -13.20
C ILE A 37 3.78 1.62 -12.30
N PHE A 38 2.91 2.60 -12.15
CA PHE A 38 1.75 2.53 -11.26
C PHE A 38 0.44 2.20 -11.98
N ASP A 39 0.38 2.35 -13.31
CA ASP A 39 -0.79 2.04 -14.11
C ASP A 39 -0.49 1.02 -15.21
N ASN A 40 -1.47 0.16 -15.46
CA ASN A 40 -1.50 -0.73 -16.62
C ASN A 40 -2.56 -0.24 -17.60
N PRO A 41 -2.17 0.31 -18.76
CA PRO A 41 -3.14 0.83 -19.73
C PRO A 41 -4.02 -0.27 -20.35
N ASN A 42 -3.61 -1.54 -20.28
CA ASN A 42 -4.39 -2.66 -20.75
C ASN A 42 -5.40 -3.17 -19.71
N TYR A 43 -5.28 -2.73 -18.45
CA TYR A 43 -6.27 -3.03 -17.43
C TYR A 43 -7.51 -2.16 -17.64
N LYS A 44 -8.59 -2.79 -18.05
CA LYS A 44 -9.90 -2.14 -18.21
C LYS A 44 -10.77 -2.54 -17.03
N GLY A 45 -11.33 -1.56 -16.34
CA GLY A 45 -12.28 -1.80 -15.27
C GLY A 45 -13.54 -2.50 -15.77
N SER A 46 -14.16 -3.24 -14.90
CA SER A 46 -15.42 -3.96 -15.13
C SER A 46 -16.49 -3.60 -14.10
N ASP A 47 -16.36 -2.41 -13.50
CA ASP A 47 -17.28 -1.84 -12.52
C ASP A 47 -17.41 -2.65 -11.20
N LYS A 48 -16.39 -3.43 -10.85
CA LYS A 48 -16.39 -4.27 -9.64
C LYS A 48 -16.56 -3.48 -8.34
N LEU A 49 -16.14 -2.20 -8.35
CA LEU A 49 -16.23 -1.30 -7.21
C LEU A 49 -17.16 -0.11 -7.46
N ARG A 50 -18.02 -0.21 -8.48
CA ARG A 50 -18.95 0.88 -8.85
C ARG A 50 -19.76 1.35 -7.64
N GLY A 51 -19.68 2.65 -7.39
CA GLY A 51 -20.39 3.32 -6.31
C GLY A 51 -19.85 3.01 -4.91
N LYS A 52 -18.73 2.30 -4.76
CA LYS A 52 -18.02 2.15 -3.48
C LYS A 52 -17.18 3.41 -3.18
N VAL A 53 -16.89 3.63 -1.91
CA VAL A 53 -15.94 4.65 -1.43
C VAL A 53 -14.81 3.95 -0.72
N ALA A 54 -13.58 4.19 -1.16
CA ALA A 54 -12.39 3.64 -0.54
C ALA A 54 -11.53 4.74 0.10
N LEU A 55 -10.99 4.45 1.28
CA LEU A 55 -9.93 5.23 1.92
C LEU A 55 -8.62 4.47 1.82
N ILE A 56 -7.57 5.13 1.32
CA ILE A 56 -6.23 4.57 1.16
C ILE A 56 -5.22 5.44 1.91
N THR A 57 -4.52 4.88 2.90
CA THR A 57 -3.40 5.57 3.55
C THR A 57 -2.12 5.39 2.73
N GLY A 58 -1.33 6.47 2.56
CA GLY A 58 -0.19 6.47 1.64
C GLY A 58 -0.64 6.22 0.18
N GLY A 59 -1.74 6.85 -0.23
CA GLY A 59 -2.31 6.68 -1.57
C GLY A 59 -1.72 7.65 -2.61
N ASP A 60 -0.81 8.50 -2.20
CA ASP A 60 -0.12 9.50 -3.01
C ASP A 60 0.87 8.91 -4.01
N SER A 61 1.50 7.78 -3.68
CA SER A 61 2.61 7.21 -4.42
C SER A 61 2.66 5.67 -4.35
N GLY A 62 3.57 5.06 -5.08
CA GLY A 62 3.90 3.64 -5.01
C GLY A 62 2.68 2.71 -5.14
N ILE A 63 2.59 1.75 -4.22
CA ILE A 63 1.50 0.76 -4.19
C ILE A 63 0.15 1.46 -3.99
N GLY A 64 0.08 2.43 -3.06
CA GLY A 64 -1.16 3.16 -2.77
C GLY A 64 -1.72 3.89 -3.98
N ARG A 65 -0.86 4.57 -4.76
CA ARG A 65 -1.25 5.21 -6.03
C ARG A 65 -1.79 4.20 -7.04
N ALA A 66 -1.08 3.08 -7.23
CA ALA A 66 -1.51 2.05 -8.16
C ALA A 66 -2.88 1.45 -7.78
N VAL A 67 -3.11 1.24 -6.49
CA VAL A 67 -4.40 0.78 -5.96
C VAL A 67 -5.48 1.83 -6.19
N ALA A 68 -5.20 3.11 -5.91
CA ALA A 68 -6.17 4.20 -6.12
C ALA A 68 -6.62 4.28 -7.58
N ILE A 69 -5.68 4.21 -8.53
CA ILE A 69 -5.98 4.26 -9.97
C ILE A 69 -6.77 3.03 -10.41
N ALA A 70 -6.39 1.83 -9.97
CA ALA A 70 -7.14 0.62 -10.30
C ALA A 70 -8.57 0.66 -9.73
N PHE A 71 -8.75 1.18 -8.52
CA PHE A 71 -10.06 1.34 -7.91
C PHE A 71 -10.92 2.36 -8.65
N ALA A 72 -10.33 3.47 -9.13
CA ALA A 72 -11.01 4.45 -9.97
C ALA A 72 -11.48 3.81 -11.30
N LYS A 73 -10.63 3.01 -11.95
CA LYS A 73 -11.01 2.23 -13.14
C LYS A 73 -12.18 1.27 -12.89
N GLU A 74 -12.30 0.76 -11.65
CA GLU A 74 -13.41 -0.12 -11.23
C GLU A 74 -14.63 0.66 -10.70
N GLY A 75 -14.63 2.00 -10.78
CA GLY A 75 -15.77 2.86 -10.47
C GLY A 75 -15.91 3.26 -9.00
N ALA A 76 -14.86 3.16 -8.18
CA ALA A 76 -14.85 3.64 -6.81
C ALA A 76 -14.45 5.11 -6.70
N ASP A 77 -15.04 5.84 -5.74
CA ASP A 77 -14.55 7.13 -5.28
C ASP A 77 -13.46 6.96 -4.21
N LEU A 78 -12.49 7.87 -4.15
CA LEU A 78 -11.28 7.73 -3.35
C LEU A 78 -11.09 8.85 -2.32
N ALA A 79 -10.80 8.49 -1.08
CA ALA A 79 -10.09 9.35 -0.13
C ALA A 79 -8.64 8.88 -0.03
N ILE A 80 -7.68 9.77 -0.18
CA ILE A 80 -6.25 9.49 -0.14
C ILE A 80 -5.63 10.28 1.00
N SER A 81 -4.99 9.59 1.94
CA SER A 81 -4.20 10.22 2.99
C SER A 81 -2.72 10.12 2.67
N TYR A 82 -1.98 11.18 2.91
CA TYR A 82 -0.54 11.32 2.70
C TYR A 82 0.07 12.23 3.78
N LEU A 83 1.39 12.23 3.94
CA LEU A 83 2.02 13.01 5.02
C LEU A 83 2.31 14.45 4.58
N TYR A 84 3.19 14.67 3.58
CA TYR A 84 3.57 16.00 3.08
C TYR A 84 3.87 16.01 1.55
N GLU A 85 3.71 14.86 0.86
CA GLU A 85 4.04 14.69 -0.56
C GLU A 85 2.91 15.24 -1.46
N GLU A 86 2.61 16.52 -1.32
CA GLU A 86 1.44 17.16 -1.94
C GLU A 86 1.42 17.04 -3.45
N ASP A 87 2.56 17.19 -4.12
CA ASP A 87 2.65 17.11 -5.59
C ASP A 87 2.38 15.69 -6.08
N ASP A 88 2.92 14.66 -5.40
CA ASP A 88 2.63 13.26 -5.70
C ASP A 88 1.16 12.93 -5.45
N ALA A 89 0.55 13.47 -4.37
CA ALA A 89 -0.86 13.31 -4.08
C ALA A 89 -1.77 13.98 -5.13
N LYS A 90 -1.45 15.22 -5.55
CA LYS A 90 -2.16 15.93 -6.63
C LYS A 90 -2.07 15.17 -7.95
N TYR A 91 -0.90 14.59 -8.25
CA TYR A 91 -0.70 13.78 -9.44
C TYR A 91 -1.60 12.53 -9.41
N THR A 92 -1.63 11.80 -8.29
CA THR A 92 -2.54 10.66 -8.10
C THR A 92 -4.00 11.07 -8.27
N LYS A 93 -4.40 12.19 -7.65
CA LYS A 93 -5.76 12.72 -7.77
C LYS A 93 -6.14 12.98 -9.23
N ALA A 94 -5.25 13.60 -10.00
CA ALA A 94 -5.51 13.89 -11.41
C ALA A 94 -5.80 12.62 -12.22
N TYR A 95 -5.02 11.55 -12.00
CA TYR A 95 -5.27 10.24 -12.64
C TYR A 95 -6.59 9.61 -12.19
N VAL A 96 -6.91 9.65 -10.91
CA VAL A 96 -8.18 9.13 -10.40
C VAL A 96 -9.36 9.85 -11.04
N GLU A 97 -9.29 11.18 -11.16
CA GLU A 97 -10.34 12.01 -11.74
C GLU A 97 -10.44 11.83 -13.28
N GLU A 98 -9.35 11.50 -13.98
CA GLU A 98 -9.36 11.16 -15.41
C GLU A 98 -10.22 9.92 -15.70
N TYR A 99 -10.30 8.98 -14.75
CA TYR A 99 -11.19 7.81 -14.85
C TYR A 99 -12.63 8.09 -14.36
N GLY A 100 -12.96 9.36 -14.06
CA GLY A 100 -14.31 9.80 -13.69
C GLY A 100 -14.68 9.58 -12.23
N ALA A 101 -13.76 9.15 -11.39
CA ALA A 101 -13.95 9.01 -9.95
C ALA A 101 -13.69 10.32 -9.21
N ARG A 102 -14.38 10.55 -8.08
CA ARG A 102 -14.09 11.68 -7.19
C ARG A 102 -12.89 11.34 -6.29
N CYS A 103 -12.03 12.31 -6.03
CA CYS A 103 -10.86 12.12 -5.18
C CYS A 103 -10.73 13.22 -4.12
N LEU A 104 -10.71 12.82 -2.84
CA LEU A 104 -10.46 13.69 -1.69
C LEU A 104 -9.03 13.46 -1.18
N LEU A 105 -8.21 14.52 -1.15
CA LEU A 105 -6.88 14.51 -0.55
C LEU A 105 -6.92 14.94 0.93
N ILE A 106 -6.21 14.21 1.79
CA ILE A 106 -6.15 14.46 3.24
C ILE A 106 -4.70 14.38 3.72
N GLU A 107 -4.07 15.55 3.84
CA GLU A 107 -2.71 15.68 4.35
C GLU A 107 -2.66 15.56 5.86
N GLY A 108 -1.64 14.85 6.38
CA GLY A 108 -1.26 14.80 7.79
C GLY A 108 -0.69 13.46 8.25
N ASP A 109 -0.28 13.44 9.51
CA ASP A 109 0.45 12.32 10.12
C ASP A 109 -0.49 11.28 10.75
N ILE A 110 -0.51 10.08 10.18
CA ILE A 110 -1.30 8.94 10.66
C ILE A 110 -0.80 8.36 11.99
N SER A 111 0.42 8.70 12.44
CA SER A 111 0.88 8.30 13.78
C SER A 111 0.06 8.95 14.91
N SER A 112 -0.66 10.05 14.61
CA SER A 112 -1.61 10.69 15.50
C SER A 112 -2.97 9.99 15.46
N LYS A 113 -3.45 9.56 16.61
CA LYS A 113 -4.80 9.00 16.78
C LYS A 113 -5.89 10.00 16.34
N GLU A 114 -5.73 11.25 16.74
CA GLU A 114 -6.67 12.34 16.42
C GLU A 114 -6.77 12.56 14.92
N PHE A 115 -5.62 12.47 14.22
CA PHE A 115 -5.60 12.60 12.76
C PHE A 115 -6.25 11.38 12.09
N CYS A 116 -6.06 10.16 12.59
CA CYS A 116 -6.75 8.97 12.09
C CYS A 116 -8.28 9.11 12.18
N HIS A 117 -8.80 9.65 13.28
CA HIS A 117 -10.23 9.96 13.40
C HIS A 117 -10.66 11.02 12.39
N LYS A 118 -9.88 12.12 12.27
CA LYS A 118 -10.14 13.20 11.31
C LYS A 118 -10.19 12.71 9.86
N ILE A 119 -9.35 11.76 9.48
CA ILE A 119 -9.37 11.16 8.12
C ILE A 119 -10.74 10.50 7.86
N ILE A 120 -11.23 9.69 8.79
CA ILE A 120 -12.52 9.02 8.67
C ILE A 120 -13.65 10.05 8.61
N ASP A 121 -13.68 11.01 9.54
CA ASP A 121 -14.71 12.06 9.58
C ASP A 121 -14.75 12.87 8.27
N ARG A 122 -13.60 13.24 7.72
CA ARG A 122 -13.51 13.97 6.44
C ARG A 122 -14.02 13.11 5.29
N THR A 123 -13.69 11.83 5.26
CA THR A 123 -14.16 10.88 4.24
C THR A 123 -15.68 10.75 4.29
N ILE A 124 -16.25 10.51 5.47
CA ILE A 124 -17.70 10.40 5.65
C ILE A 124 -18.42 11.70 5.31
N LYS A 125 -17.88 12.85 5.77
CA LYS A 125 -18.47 14.16 5.46
C LYS A 125 -18.49 14.43 3.96
N HIS A 126 -17.47 14.00 3.22
CA HIS A 126 -17.36 14.29 1.78
C HIS A 126 -18.18 13.32 0.90
N PHE A 127 -18.15 12.02 1.22
CA PHE A 127 -18.78 10.99 0.37
C PHE A 127 -20.07 10.40 0.94
N GLY A 128 -20.38 10.67 2.22
CA GLY A 128 -21.56 10.14 2.90
C GLY A 128 -21.40 8.71 3.41
N LYS A 129 -20.32 8.00 3.10
CA LYS A 129 -20.06 6.60 3.47
C LYS A 129 -18.59 6.22 3.37
N LEU A 130 -18.28 5.02 3.86
CA LEU A 130 -17.01 4.32 3.64
C LEU A 130 -17.32 2.83 3.45
N ASP A 131 -16.84 2.24 2.35
CA ASP A 131 -17.05 0.83 2.04
C ASP A 131 -15.75 0.02 2.14
N ILE A 132 -14.60 0.64 1.85
CA ILE A 132 -13.30 -0.04 1.78
C ILE A 132 -12.25 0.78 2.51
N LEU A 133 -11.51 0.14 3.43
CA LEU A 133 -10.36 0.74 4.12
C LEU A 133 -9.09 0.00 3.72
N ILE A 134 -8.12 0.73 3.14
CA ILE A 134 -6.80 0.22 2.79
C ILE A 134 -5.75 0.83 3.73
N ASN A 135 -5.24 0.02 4.65
CA ASN A 135 -4.11 0.37 5.50
C ASN A 135 -2.81 0.04 4.76
N ASN A 136 -2.25 1.03 4.04
CA ASN A 136 -1.09 0.84 3.18
C ASN A 136 0.14 1.64 3.61
N ALA A 137 -0.02 2.84 4.15
CA ALA A 137 1.11 3.66 4.59
C ALA A 137 2.06 2.91 5.54
N GLY A 138 3.34 3.18 5.42
CA GLY A 138 4.34 2.56 6.27
C GLY A 138 5.72 3.18 6.07
N VAL A 139 6.58 2.99 7.06
CA VAL A 139 8.00 3.38 7.05
C VAL A 139 8.87 2.14 7.24
N GLN A 140 10.10 2.22 6.75
CA GLN A 140 11.11 1.17 6.82
C GLN A 140 12.48 1.82 7.02
N VAL A 141 13.23 1.37 8.02
CA VAL A 141 14.59 1.86 8.29
C VAL A 141 15.53 0.66 8.39
N PRO A 142 16.30 0.35 7.33
CA PRO A 142 17.29 -0.72 7.37
C PRO A 142 18.44 -0.39 8.33
N HIS A 143 19.07 -1.43 8.88
CA HIS A 143 20.25 -1.31 9.73
C HIS A 143 21.26 -2.43 9.41
N ASP A 144 22.56 -2.08 9.38
CA ASP A 144 23.62 -3.01 8.93
C ASP A 144 24.25 -3.83 10.06
N ASN A 145 24.01 -3.48 11.35
CA ASN A 145 24.77 -4.01 12.50
C ASN A 145 23.89 -4.71 13.57
N GLY A 146 22.76 -5.29 13.15
CA GLY A 146 21.92 -6.08 14.06
C GLY A 146 21.02 -5.25 14.97
N ILE A 147 20.43 -5.92 15.96
CA ILE A 147 19.43 -5.34 16.86
C ILE A 147 19.97 -4.19 17.73
N GLU A 148 21.27 -4.18 18.00
CA GLU A 148 21.96 -3.16 18.83
C GLU A 148 21.91 -1.77 18.19
N CYS A 149 21.73 -1.69 16.88
CA CYS A 149 21.64 -0.42 16.14
C CYS A 149 20.25 0.18 16.11
N ILE A 150 19.23 -0.56 16.54
CA ILE A 150 17.85 -0.06 16.56
C ILE A 150 17.66 0.86 17.76
N SER A 151 17.64 2.16 17.51
CA SER A 151 17.36 3.13 18.56
C SER A 151 15.91 3.02 19.06
N GLN A 152 15.68 3.47 20.31
CA GLN A 152 14.31 3.59 20.83
C GLN A 152 13.43 4.45 19.91
N TYR A 153 13.96 5.54 19.38
CA TYR A 153 13.24 6.42 18.46
C TYR A 153 12.81 5.68 17.18
N GLN A 154 13.73 4.94 16.55
CA GLN A 154 13.42 4.16 15.35
C GLN A 154 12.34 3.11 15.63
N LEU A 155 12.50 2.33 16.70
CA LEU A 155 11.53 1.31 17.10
C LEU A 155 10.14 1.91 17.31
N GLU A 156 10.05 3.00 18.08
CA GLU A 156 8.78 3.68 18.34
C GLU A 156 8.16 4.24 17.03
N LEU A 157 8.96 4.89 16.17
CA LEU A 157 8.50 5.44 14.90
C LEU A 157 7.92 4.34 14.01
N THR A 158 8.65 3.21 13.87
CA THR A 158 8.21 2.10 13.03
C THR A 158 6.86 1.54 13.51
N TYR A 159 6.66 1.36 14.82
CA TYR A 159 5.38 0.90 15.35
C TYR A 159 4.28 1.97 15.30
N LYS A 160 4.60 3.22 15.60
CA LYS A 160 3.66 4.35 15.54
C LYS A 160 3.09 4.58 14.14
N VAL A 161 3.88 4.30 13.09
CA VAL A 161 3.42 4.47 11.70
C VAL A 161 2.82 3.18 11.14
N ASN A 162 3.44 2.02 11.36
CA ASN A 162 3.04 0.79 10.69
C ASN A 162 1.90 0.02 11.39
N ILE A 163 1.68 0.23 12.70
CA ILE A 163 0.76 -0.60 13.50
C ILE A 163 -0.33 0.22 14.18
N PHE A 164 0.01 1.25 14.95
CA PHE A 164 -0.99 1.96 15.76
C PHE A 164 -2.11 2.58 14.91
N PRO A 165 -1.83 3.18 13.72
CA PRO A 165 -2.87 3.74 12.86
C PRO A 165 -3.92 2.72 12.43
N MET A 166 -3.52 1.45 12.24
CA MET A 166 -4.48 0.41 11.83
C MET A 166 -5.58 0.21 12.87
N PHE A 167 -5.22 0.25 14.17
CA PHE A 167 -6.20 0.20 15.25
C PHE A 167 -7.07 1.46 15.27
N TYR A 168 -6.46 2.64 15.18
CA TYR A 168 -7.18 3.92 15.27
C TYR A 168 -8.14 4.10 14.09
N LEU A 169 -7.69 3.81 12.87
CA LEU A 169 -8.52 3.91 11.66
C LEU A 169 -9.67 2.91 11.69
N VAL A 170 -9.41 1.65 12.07
CA VAL A 170 -10.49 0.65 12.17
C VAL A 170 -11.50 1.02 13.25
N GLN A 171 -11.04 1.47 14.44
CA GLN A 171 -11.94 1.93 15.50
C GLN A 171 -12.84 3.08 15.04
N ALA A 172 -12.27 4.07 14.35
CA ALA A 172 -13.00 5.20 13.82
C ALA A 172 -13.93 4.82 12.66
N ALA A 173 -13.49 3.92 11.77
CA ALA A 173 -14.27 3.50 10.60
C ALA A 173 -15.43 2.57 10.94
N LEU A 174 -15.30 1.75 11.98
CA LEU A 174 -16.23 0.67 12.30
C LEU A 174 -17.71 1.10 12.43
N PRO A 175 -18.05 2.27 12.99
CA PRO A 175 -19.44 2.74 13.01
C PRO A 175 -20.04 3.02 11.62
N HIS A 176 -19.20 3.20 10.61
CA HIS A 176 -19.60 3.57 9.24
C HIS A 176 -19.53 2.40 8.27
N LEU A 177 -18.76 1.34 8.60
CA LEU A 177 -18.65 0.13 7.80
C LEU A 177 -19.92 -0.72 7.93
N LYS A 178 -20.42 -1.22 6.80
CA LYS A 178 -21.63 -2.06 6.72
C LYS A 178 -21.28 -3.47 6.27
N SER A 179 -22.25 -4.37 6.32
CA SER A 179 -22.12 -5.68 5.67
C SER A 179 -21.74 -5.51 4.19
N GLY A 180 -20.77 -6.28 3.71
CA GLY A 180 -20.15 -6.15 2.39
C GLY A 180 -18.98 -5.16 2.32
N SER A 181 -18.60 -4.51 3.44
CA SER A 181 -17.37 -3.71 3.51
C SER A 181 -16.12 -4.59 3.56
N ALA A 182 -14.98 -4.04 3.12
CA ALA A 182 -13.70 -4.70 3.14
C ALA A 182 -12.60 -3.85 3.81
N ILE A 183 -11.76 -4.50 4.61
CA ILE A 183 -10.52 -3.92 5.15
C ILE A 183 -9.36 -4.71 4.54
N ILE A 184 -8.38 -4.01 3.95
CA ILE A 184 -7.22 -4.64 3.34
C ILE A 184 -5.96 -4.01 3.90
N ASN A 185 -5.07 -4.85 4.44
CA ASN A 185 -3.85 -4.43 5.09
C ASN A 185 -2.64 -4.74 4.21
N THR A 186 -1.70 -3.82 4.08
CA THR A 186 -0.43 -4.05 3.39
C THR A 186 0.59 -4.63 4.37
N ALA A 187 0.74 -5.96 4.34
CA ALA A 187 1.79 -6.70 5.02
C ALA A 187 3.12 -6.60 4.26
N SER A 188 3.94 -7.64 4.29
CA SER A 188 5.19 -7.77 3.52
C SER A 188 5.66 -9.23 3.52
N VAL A 189 6.43 -9.62 2.52
CA VAL A 189 7.21 -10.86 2.52
C VAL A 189 8.18 -10.93 3.71
N THR A 190 8.60 -9.79 4.24
CA THR A 190 9.50 -9.71 5.41
C THR A 190 8.88 -10.26 6.69
N ALA A 191 7.54 -10.28 6.81
CA ALA A 191 6.82 -10.91 7.92
C ALA A 191 7.08 -12.43 8.01
N TYR A 192 7.52 -13.04 6.92
CA TYR A 192 7.76 -14.49 6.78
C TYR A 192 9.24 -14.81 6.65
N LYS A 193 10.00 -13.94 5.94
CA LYS A 193 11.45 -14.14 5.72
C LYS A 193 12.30 -13.77 6.94
N GLY A 194 11.87 -12.77 7.73
CA GLY A 194 12.64 -12.28 8.88
C GLY A 194 14.04 -11.76 8.52
N PRO A 195 14.17 -10.77 7.59
CA PRO A 195 15.48 -10.27 7.18
C PRO A 195 16.19 -9.59 8.35
N GLU A 196 17.50 -9.87 8.49
CA GLU A 196 18.31 -9.41 9.61
C GLU A 196 18.53 -7.89 9.64
N ASP A 197 18.43 -7.24 8.48
CA ASP A 197 18.60 -5.79 8.32
C ASP A 197 17.30 -4.98 8.53
N LEU A 198 16.16 -5.64 8.86
CA LEU A 198 14.85 -5.02 9.01
C LEU A 198 14.05 -5.57 10.21
N ILE A 199 14.69 -5.82 11.34
CA ILE A 199 14.09 -6.52 12.48
C ILE A 199 12.82 -5.84 12.99
N ASP A 200 12.86 -4.52 13.22
CA ASP A 200 11.71 -3.73 13.68
C ASP A 200 10.60 -3.69 12.61
N TYR A 201 10.95 -3.41 11.36
CA TYR A 201 9.99 -3.41 10.25
C TYR A 201 9.34 -4.78 10.06
N ALA A 202 10.12 -5.85 9.98
CA ALA A 202 9.62 -7.22 9.81
C ALA A 202 8.68 -7.62 10.97
N SER A 203 9.02 -7.23 12.22
CA SER A 203 8.15 -7.48 13.37
C SER A 203 6.82 -6.73 13.25
N THR A 204 6.80 -5.47 12.76
CA THR A 204 5.53 -4.79 12.49
C THR A 204 4.73 -5.49 11.39
N LYS A 205 5.37 -6.00 10.33
CA LYS A 205 4.66 -6.71 9.24
C LYS A 205 4.14 -8.08 9.69
N GLY A 206 4.82 -8.74 10.62
CA GLY A 206 4.28 -9.91 11.34
C GLY A 206 3.05 -9.55 12.19
N ALA A 207 3.09 -8.42 12.89
CA ALA A 207 1.94 -7.91 13.64
C ALA A 207 0.74 -7.60 12.71
N VAL A 208 0.96 -7.05 11.50
CA VAL A 208 -0.09 -6.84 10.49
C VAL A 208 -0.78 -8.15 10.11
N VAL A 209 -0.02 -9.24 9.92
CA VAL A 209 -0.58 -10.57 9.60
C VAL A 209 -1.50 -11.06 10.71
N THR A 210 -1.02 -11.01 11.95
CA THR A 210 -1.82 -11.45 13.12
C THR A 210 -3.03 -10.54 13.35
N PHE A 211 -2.85 -9.21 13.21
CA PHE A 211 -3.95 -8.24 13.29
C PHE A 211 -5.04 -8.56 12.25
N THR A 212 -4.67 -8.86 11.01
CA THR A 212 -5.59 -9.24 9.94
C THR A 212 -6.43 -10.46 10.32
N ARG A 213 -5.79 -11.53 10.80
CA ARG A 213 -6.45 -12.78 11.21
C ARG A 213 -7.40 -12.55 12.39
N SER A 214 -6.92 -11.87 13.42
CA SER A 214 -7.74 -11.61 14.62
C SER A 214 -8.93 -10.69 14.32
N LEU A 215 -8.70 -9.63 13.53
CA LEU A 215 -9.74 -8.68 13.16
C LEU A 215 -10.80 -9.34 12.24
N SER A 216 -10.40 -10.22 11.33
CA SER A 216 -11.34 -10.96 10.47
C SER A 216 -12.31 -11.79 11.29
N ASN A 217 -11.81 -12.54 12.29
CA ASN A 217 -12.65 -13.32 13.20
C ASN A 217 -13.61 -12.44 14.01
N SER A 218 -13.17 -11.24 14.40
CA SER A 218 -14.00 -10.29 15.14
C SER A 218 -15.11 -9.69 14.30
N LEU A 219 -14.86 -9.41 13.00
CA LEU A 219 -15.75 -8.63 12.16
C LEU A 219 -16.63 -9.45 11.20
N ILE A 220 -16.34 -10.75 11.03
CA ILE A 220 -17.11 -11.58 10.09
C ILE A 220 -18.59 -11.66 10.42
N LYS A 221 -18.95 -11.66 11.71
CA LYS A 221 -20.36 -11.62 12.15
C LYS A 221 -21.09 -10.31 11.75
N LYS A 222 -20.33 -9.26 11.43
CA LYS A 222 -20.86 -8.00 10.91
C LYS A 222 -20.90 -7.98 9.37
N GLY A 223 -20.49 -9.07 8.72
CA GLY A 223 -20.38 -9.16 7.27
C GLY A 223 -19.22 -8.33 6.69
N ILE A 224 -18.19 -8.01 7.49
CA ILE A 224 -17.02 -7.24 7.06
C ILE A 224 -15.86 -8.22 6.87
N ARG A 225 -15.26 -8.22 5.67
CA ARG A 225 -14.08 -9.03 5.36
C ARG A 225 -12.80 -8.27 5.68
N VAL A 226 -11.81 -8.98 6.19
CA VAL A 226 -10.48 -8.40 6.50
C VAL A 226 -9.42 -9.32 5.94
N ASN A 227 -8.60 -8.81 5.02
CA ASN A 227 -7.53 -9.56 4.39
C ASN A 227 -6.24 -8.71 4.32
N ALA A 228 -5.15 -9.31 3.89
CA ALA A 228 -3.91 -8.61 3.65
C ALA A 228 -3.29 -8.99 2.30
N VAL A 229 -2.44 -8.11 1.79
CA VAL A 229 -1.52 -8.38 0.69
C VAL A 229 -0.10 -8.35 1.27
N ALA A 230 0.73 -9.32 0.92
CA ALA A 230 2.14 -9.38 1.29
C ALA A 230 3.03 -9.17 0.04
N PRO A 231 3.43 -7.93 -0.25
CA PRO A 231 4.34 -7.62 -1.35
C PRO A 231 5.73 -8.23 -1.15
N GLY A 232 6.37 -8.59 -2.26
CA GLY A 232 7.82 -8.78 -2.35
C GLY A 232 8.56 -7.45 -2.55
N PRO A 233 9.75 -7.46 -3.19
CA PRO A 233 10.48 -6.25 -3.54
C PRO A 233 9.75 -5.50 -4.66
N ILE A 234 9.15 -4.35 -4.34
CA ILE A 234 8.41 -3.49 -5.28
C ILE A 234 9.11 -2.15 -5.42
N TRP A 235 9.30 -1.71 -6.66
CA TRP A 235 9.95 -0.43 -6.97
C TRP A 235 9.06 0.74 -6.57
N THR A 236 9.37 1.39 -5.45
CA THR A 236 8.55 2.45 -4.82
C THR A 236 9.44 3.50 -4.14
N PRO A 237 8.89 4.69 -3.80
CA PRO A 237 9.60 5.69 -3.00
C PRO A 237 10.12 5.17 -1.67
N LEU A 238 9.42 4.23 -1.03
CA LEU A 238 9.87 3.60 0.21
C LEU A 238 11.26 2.98 0.06
N ILE A 239 11.55 2.37 -1.08
CA ILE A 239 12.82 1.65 -1.32
C ILE A 239 13.98 2.63 -1.49
N VAL A 240 13.82 3.64 -2.34
CA VAL A 240 14.87 4.64 -2.58
C VAL A 240 15.11 5.57 -1.39
N SER A 241 14.15 5.67 -0.47
CA SER A 241 14.30 6.43 0.78
C SER A 241 14.77 5.58 1.96
N SER A 242 14.84 4.25 1.81
CA SER A 242 15.28 3.33 2.86
C SER A 242 16.72 2.85 2.63
N TYR A 243 17.00 2.30 1.45
CA TYR A 243 18.26 1.64 1.16
C TYR A 243 19.30 2.60 0.56
N SER A 244 20.59 2.24 0.73
CA SER A 244 21.68 2.94 0.09
C SER A 244 21.60 2.87 -1.44
N ALA A 245 22.22 3.85 -2.12
CA ALA A 245 22.21 3.93 -3.58
C ALA A 245 22.75 2.65 -4.26
N ASP A 246 23.77 2.02 -3.68
CA ASP A 246 24.39 0.81 -4.24
C ASP A 246 23.47 -0.41 -4.21
N LYS A 247 22.57 -0.50 -3.22
CA LYS A 247 21.57 -1.59 -3.16
C LYS A 247 20.55 -1.54 -4.32
N MET A 248 20.39 -0.40 -4.98
CA MET A 248 19.42 -0.27 -6.08
C MET A 248 19.78 -1.14 -7.28
N ALA A 249 21.05 -1.28 -7.61
CA ALA A 249 21.50 -2.09 -8.74
C ALA A 249 21.10 -3.58 -8.65
N THR A 250 20.90 -4.08 -7.43
CA THR A 250 20.54 -5.50 -7.19
C THR A 250 19.15 -5.69 -6.62
N PHE A 251 18.40 -4.60 -6.41
CA PHE A 251 17.07 -4.67 -5.78
C PHE A 251 16.11 -5.55 -6.58
N GLY A 252 15.59 -6.59 -5.93
CA GLY A 252 14.65 -7.55 -6.53
C GLY A 252 15.29 -8.69 -7.34
N LEU A 253 16.64 -8.77 -7.46
CA LEU A 253 17.29 -9.86 -8.17
C LEU A 253 17.32 -11.18 -7.37
N ASP A 254 17.06 -11.13 -6.08
CA ASP A 254 17.02 -12.28 -5.17
C ASP A 254 15.75 -13.13 -5.27
N VAL A 255 14.67 -12.59 -5.84
CA VAL A 255 13.44 -13.37 -6.05
C VAL A 255 13.52 -14.27 -7.29
N PRO A 256 12.72 -15.35 -7.38
CA PRO A 256 12.72 -16.26 -8.54
C PRO A 256 12.49 -15.56 -9.88
N MET A 257 11.64 -14.54 -9.96
CA MET A 257 11.40 -13.75 -11.18
C MET A 257 12.57 -12.84 -11.57
N LYS A 258 13.63 -12.73 -10.74
CA LYS A 258 14.88 -11.98 -11.02
C LYS A 258 14.67 -10.50 -11.37
N ARG A 259 13.65 -9.89 -10.79
CA ARG A 259 13.38 -8.45 -10.90
C ARG A 259 12.53 -7.95 -9.73
N ALA A 260 12.57 -6.67 -9.47
CA ALA A 260 11.54 -6.04 -8.65
C ALA A 260 10.19 -6.04 -9.37
N GLY A 261 9.11 -6.14 -8.60
CA GLY A 261 7.77 -5.87 -9.09
C GLY A 261 7.52 -4.37 -9.24
N GLN A 262 6.49 -4.03 -9.99
CA GLN A 262 6.00 -2.67 -10.16
C GLN A 262 4.70 -2.47 -9.36
N PRO A 263 4.38 -1.26 -8.90
CA PRO A 263 3.16 -0.99 -8.14
C PRO A 263 1.88 -1.51 -8.81
N TYR A 264 1.72 -1.35 -10.13
CA TYR A 264 0.54 -1.81 -10.86
C TYR A 264 0.33 -3.32 -10.79
N GLU A 265 1.39 -4.13 -10.57
CA GLU A 265 1.28 -5.59 -10.50
C GLU A 265 0.60 -6.06 -9.20
N LEU A 266 0.51 -5.19 -8.20
CA LEU A 266 -0.18 -5.47 -6.94
C LEU A 266 -1.66 -5.07 -6.99
N ALA A 267 -1.97 -4.00 -7.70
CA ALA A 267 -3.29 -3.38 -7.69
C ALA A 267 -4.46 -4.36 -7.97
N PRO A 268 -4.37 -5.33 -8.92
CA PRO A 268 -5.43 -6.30 -9.17
C PRO A 268 -5.76 -7.18 -7.95
N THR A 269 -4.77 -7.47 -7.10
CA THR A 269 -5.00 -8.24 -5.87
C THR A 269 -5.84 -7.45 -4.87
N TYR A 270 -5.60 -6.14 -4.75
CA TYR A 270 -6.44 -5.27 -3.92
C TYR A 270 -7.86 -5.12 -4.48
N VAL A 271 -8.02 -5.00 -5.81
CA VAL A 271 -9.33 -4.99 -6.46
C VAL A 271 -10.09 -6.29 -6.15
N TYR A 272 -9.43 -7.44 -6.30
CA TYR A 272 -10.00 -8.75 -5.96
C TYR A 272 -10.47 -8.79 -4.51
N LEU A 273 -9.62 -8.41 -3.55
CA LEU A 273 -9.95 -8.43 -2.12
C LEU A 273 -11.04 -7.42 -1.73
N ALA A 274 -11.17 -6.32 -2.46
CA ALA A 274 -12.18 -5.29 -2.23
C ALA A 274 -13.54 -5.64 -2.82
N SER A 275 -13.58 -6.46 -3.86
CA SER A 275 -14.79 -6.80 -4.64
C SER A 275 -15.51 -8.05 -4.14
N GLU A 276 -16.69 -8.31 -4.71
CA GLU A 276 -17.48 -9.53 -4.46
C GLU A 276 -16.80 -10.80 -4.98
N ASP A 277 -15.79 -10.69 -5.87
CA ASP A 277 -15.01 -11.85 -6.35
C ASP A 277 -14.31 -12.58 -5.19
N SER A 278 -14.10 -11.90 -4.06
CA SER A 278 -13.51 -12.45 -2.84
C SER A 278 -14.53 -12.63 -1.69
N SER A 279 -15.81 -12.80 -2.02
CA SER A 279 -16.89 -12.92 -1.02
C SER A 279 -16.69 -14.05 0.00
N TYR A 280 -15.95 -15.09 -0.34
CA TYR A 280 -15.59 -16.22 0.55
C TYR A 280 -14.16 -16.17 1.07
N VAL A 281 -13.50 -14.98 1.02
CA VAL A 281 -12.10 -14.77 1.43
C VAL A 281 -12.03 -13.77 2.56
N THR A 282 -11.66 -14.24 3.76
CA THR A 282 -11.38 -13.38 4.93
C THR A 282 -10.29 -14.01 5.81
N GLY A 283 -9.50 -13.18 6.49
CA GLY A 283 -8.38 -13.61 7.32
C GLY A 283 -7.16 -14.09 6.53
N GLN A 284 -7.15 -13.90 5.20
CA GLN A 284 -6.10 -14.40 4.33
C GLN A 284 -5.04 -13.34 4.04
N VAL A 285 -3.84 -13.81 3.72
CA VAL A 285 -2.72 -12.97 3.24
C VAL A 285 -2.34 -13.45 1.85
N LEU A 286 -2.53 -12.61 0.83
CA LEU A 286 -2.18 -12.94 -0.55
C LEU A 286 -0.78 -12.43 -0.88
N HIS A 287 0.09 -13.33 -1.32
CA HIS A 287 1.47 -13.03 -1.63
C HIS A 287 1.64 -12.61 -3.10
N VAL A 288 2.19 -11.40 -3.32
CA VAL A 288 2.56 -10.87 -4.64
C VAL A 288 4.05 -10.51 -4.56
N ASN A 289 4.94 -11.50 -4.72
CA ASN A 289 6.30 -11.43 -4.23
C ASN A 289 7.38 -11.97 -5.21
N GLY A 290 7.05 -12.10 -6.48
CA GLY A 290 8.02 -12.54 -7.50
C GLY A 290 8.42 -14.02 -7.38
N GLY A 291 7.57 -14.85 -6.74
CA GLY A 291 7.77 -16.29 -6.61
C GLY A 291 8.54 -16.72 -5.36
N THR A 292 8.80 -15.80 -4.41
CA THR A 292 9.38 -16.18 -3.11
C THR A 292 8.46 -17.14 -2.38
N MET A 293 8.95 -18.34 -2.06
CA MET A 293 8.21 -19.31 -1.25
C MET A 293 8.16 -18.82 0.20
N VAL A 294 6.98 -18.87 0.78
CA VAL A 294 6.73 -18.55 2.19
C VAL A 294 5.70 -19.54 2.73
N ASP A 295 5.97 -20.06 3.91
CA ASP A 295 5.00 -20.87 4.66
C ASP A 295 4.09 -19.90 5.45
N SER A 296 2.80 -20.07 5.32
CA SER A 296 1.78 -19.20 5.93
C SER A 296 1.20 -19.79 7.20
#